data_4bc9964a5c20a874030d441480ec8649
#
_entry.id   4bc9964a5c20a874030d441480ec8649
#
_cell.length_a   1.000
_cell.length_b   1.000
_cell.length_c   1.000
_cell.angle_alpha   90.00
_cell.angle_beta   90.00
_cell.angle_gamma   90.00
#
_symmetry.space_group_name_H-M   'P 1'
#
loop_
_entity.id
_entity.type
_entity.pdbx_description
1 polymer ?
#
loop_
_entity_poly.entity_id
_entity_poly.type
_entity_poly.pdbx_seq_one_letter_code
_entity_poly.pdbx_strand_id
1 'polypeptide(L)'
;MTRLLWSYQVGVFYMKRSREIVINGETRLAGIIAKPIKHSLSPFIHNTSFQLLNVNGVYVSLETEADNLREALSMIKIWEMYGVNISMPYKRAVIPYLDSLSEEAELTQAVNTVVLSDGKLIGHNTDGIGFVSFLEAESIDYHRKEVVILGAGGAAQAIVTQLALQKVCAIHVFKRNNETFATTVAQMKQLSQHLGVAISVYDFDDINALNYLLEKNVILVNTTNVGMGAQATSSPLSPQAKLRAEHTVIDIIYYPLVTPLMRQARNMGCQTFNGLGMLVHQAAVSFELWTGKSMPVNEIYKRLLVTLSGEEENDN
;
A
#
# COMPACT_ATOMS: atom_id res chain seq x y z
N MET A 1 61.40 27.97 6.11
CA MET A 1 60.48 27.66 5.02
C MET A 1 60.04 26.22 5.11
N THR A 2 58.98 25.95 5.84
CA THR A 2 58.46 24.60 6.08
C THR A 2 57.13 24.44 5.37
N ARG A 3 57.10 23.62 4.31
CA ARG A 3 55.89 23.30 3.57
C ARG A 3 55.10 22.25 4.36
N LEU A 4 53.86 22.61 4.75
CA LEU A 4 52.85 21.69 5.25
C LEU A 4 52.25 20.92 4.07
N LEU A 5 52.46 19.60 4.08
CA LEU A 5 51.82 18.65 3.21
C LEU A 5 50.47 18.28 3.81
N TRP A 6 49.36 18.62 3.16
CA TRP A 6 48.03 18.11 3.45
C TRP A 6 47.87 16.74 2.82
N SER A 7 47.83 15.69 3.62
CA SER A 7 47.44 14.36 3.15
C SER A 7 45.93 14.26 3.14
N TYR A 8 45.30 14.23 1.98
CA TYR A 8 43.92 13.79 1.80
C TYR A 8 43.84 12.29 2.05
N GLN A 9 43.27 11.87 3.17
CA GLN A 9 42.81 10.51 3.33
C GLN A 9 41.50 10.36 2.53
N VAL A 10 41.58 9.75 1.36
CA VAL A 10 40.43 9.26 0.61
C VAL A 10 39.85 8.09 1.38
N GLY A 11 38.75 8.33 2.09
CA GLY A 11 37.96 7.28 2.72
C GLY A 11 37.42 6.33 1.63
N VAL A 12 38.02 5.17 1.49
CA VAL A 12 37.48 4.09 0.66
C VAL A 12 36.22 3.60 1.37
N PHE A 13 35.04 4.08 0.93
CA PHE A 13 33.78 3.48 1.25
C PHE A 13 33.79 2.07 0.63
N TYR A 14 34.03 1.06 1.45
CA TYR A 14 33.72 -0.31 1.10
C TYR A 14 32.18 -0.40 0.92
N MET A 15 31.71 -0.24 -0.30
CA MET A 15 30.38 -0.77 -0.68
C MET A 15 30.45 -2.27 -0.41
N LYS A 16 29.81 -2.71 0.68
CA LYS A 16 29.57 -4.13 0.91
C LYS A 16 28.92 -4.65 -0.37
N ARG A 17 29.63 -5.48 -1.16
CA ARG A 17 29.08 -6.13 -2.36
C ARG A 17 27.73 -6.71 -1.96
N SER A 18 26.67 -6.28 -2.62
CA SER A 18 25.37 -6.92 -2.49
C SER A 18 25.59 -8.41 -2.77
N ARG A 19 25.28 -9.28 -1.81
CA ARG A 19 25.36 -10.73 -2.06
C ARG A 19 24.38 -11.02 -3.18
N GLU A 20 24.85 -11.64 -4.25
CA GLU A 20 23.98 -12.11 -5.33
C GLU A 20 22.99 -13.12 -4.77
N ILE A 21 21.76 -13.09 -5.28
CA ILE A 21 20.76 -14.14 -4.95
C ILE A 21 21.28 -15.42 -5.58
N VAL A 22 21.64 -16.40 -4.75
CA VAL A 22 22.04 -17.73 -5.23
C VAL A 22 20.79 -18.60 -5.31
N ILE A 23 20.32 -18.84 -6.53
CA ILE A 23 19.20 -19.76 -6.79
C ILE A 23 19.76 -21.18 -6.87
N ASN A 24 19.18 -22.10 -6.09
CA ASN A 24 19.57 -23.51 -6.04
C ASN A 24 18.33 -24.42 -5.86
N GLY A 25 18.52 -25.72 -5.73
CA GLY A 25 17.43 -26.70 -5.60
C GLY A 25 16.55 -26.55 -4.34
N GLU A 26 16.98 -25.75 -3.36
CA GLU A 26 16.23 -25.45 -2.12
C GLU A 26 15.54 -24.09 -2.17
N THR A 27 15.71 -23.33 -3.26
CA THR A 27 15.12 -21.99 -3.38
C THR A 27 13.61 -22.08 -3.47
N ARG A 28 12.91 -21.45 -2.52
CA ARG A 28 11.46 -21.45 -2.44
C ARG A 28 10.87 -20.23 -3.16
N LEU A 29 9.77 -20.42 -3.87
CA LEU A 29 9.12 -19.37 -4.66
C LEU A 29 8.15 -18.55 -3.83
N ALA A 30 8.07 -17.27 -4.15
CA ALA A 30 6.94 -16.39 -3.89
C ALA A 30 6.63 -15.62 -5.18
N GLY A 31 5.50 -14.93 -5.24
CA GLY A 31 5.19 -14.16 -6.45
C GLY A 31 4.02 -13.22 -6.31
N ILE A 32 3.65 -12.59 -7.43
CA ILE A 32 2.42 -11.79 -7.53
C ILE A 32 1.63 -12.23 -8.75
N ILE A 33 0.31 -12.42 -8.56
CA ILE A 33 -0.66 -12.71 -9.61
C ILE A 33 -1.48 -11.44 -9.89
N ALA A 34 -1.43 -10.94 -11.10
CA ALA A 34 -2.19 -9.78 -11.57
C ALA A 34 -2.23 -9.72 -13.09
N LYS A 35 -3.03 -8.76 -13.64
CA LYS A 35 -3.00 -8.42 -15.06
C LYS A 35 -3.50 -6.99 -15.29
N PRO A 36 -2.68 -6.07 -15.85
CA PRO A 36 -1.25 -6.21 -16.15
C PRO A 36 -0.36 -6.20 -14.90
N ILE A 37 0.91 -6.65 -15.04
CA ILE A 37 1.80 -6.81 -13.88
C ILE A 37 3.18 -6.16 -14.05
N LYS A 38 3.54 -5.75 -15.26
CA LYS A 38 4.92 -5.35 -15.63
C LYS A 38 5.52 -4.20 -14.80
N HIS A 39 4.65 -3.33 -14.25
CA HIS A 39 5.07 -2.15 -13.48
C HIS A 39 5.08 -2.38 -11.96
N SER A 40 4.94 -3.64 -11.52
CA SER A 40 4.92 -3.95 -10.09
C SER A 40 6.29 -3.78 -9.44
N LEU A 41 6.36 -3.04 -8.35
CA LEU A 41 7.56 -2.89 -7.51
C LEU A 41 7.73 -4.06 -6.51
N SER A 42 6.73 -4.93 -6.37
CA SER A 42 6.78 -6.06 -5.43
C SER A 42 7.99 -6.98 -5.65
N PRO A 43 8.39 -7.34 -6.89
CA PRO A 43 9.59 -8.14 -7.10
C PRO A 43 10.86 -7.50 -6.55
N PHE A 44 11.02 -6.18 -6.70
CA PHE A 44 12.16 -5.45 -6.12
C PHE A 44 12.14 -5.52 -4.59
N ILE A 45 10.99 -5.23 -3.98
CA ILE A 45 10.81 -5.21 -2.51
C ILE A 45 11.15 -6.57 -1.91
N HIS A 46 10.50 -7.61 -2.40
CA HIS A 46 10.63 -8.95 -1.81
C HIS A 46 11.98 -9.60 -2.09
N ASN A 47 12.52 -9.49 -3.32
CA ASN A 47 13.83 -10.04 -3.63
C ASN A 47 14.95 -9.33 -2.84
N THR A 48 14.87 -8.01 -2.70
CA THR A 48 15.80 -7.27 -1.84
C THR A 48 15.71 -7.74 -0.39
N SER A 49 14.51 -8.03 0.10
CA SER A 49 14.28 -8.52 1.47
C SER A 49 14.82 -9.94 1.66
N PHE A 50 14.57 -10.85 0.72
CA PHE A 50 15.16 -12.19 0.73
C PHE A 50 16.69 -12.12 0.82
N GLN A 51 17.30 -11.26 0.01
CA GLN A 51 18.74 -11.05 -0.02
C GLN A 51 19.29 -10.49 1.30
N LEU A 52 18.69 -9.41 1.82
CA LEU A 52 19.15 -8.75 3.05
C LEU A 52 19.06 -9.66 4.28
N LEU A 53 18.00 -10.49 4.33
CA LEU A 53 17.73 -11.39 5.46
C LEU A 53 18.35 -12.78 5.29
N ASN A 54 19.06 -13.01 4.18
CA ASN A 54 19.64 -14.30 3.84
C ASN A 54 18.60 -15.44 3.89
N VAL A 55 17.42 -15.19 3.30
CA VAL A 55 16.36 -16.17 3.11
C VAL A 55 16.50 -16.75 1.71
N ASN A 56 16.53 -18.08 1.58
CA ASN A 56 16.62 -18.74 0.29
C ASN A 56 15.25 -18.74 -0.40
N GLY A 57 14.92 -17.63 -1.03
CA GLY A 57 13.66 -17.38 -1.72
C GLY A 57 13.83 -16.47 -2.92
N VAL A 58 12.92 -16.60 -3.87
CA VAL A 58 12.82 -15.71 -5.02
C VAL A 58 11.37 -15.32 -5.27
N TYR A 59 11.16 -14.05 -5.61
CA TYR A 59 9.85 -13.51 -5.92
C TYR A 59 9.74 -13.13 -7.39
N VAL A 60 8.68 -13.60 -8.04
CA VAL A 60 8.46 -13.43 -9.47
C VAL A 60 7.09 -12.86 -9.81
N SER A 61 6.98 -12.21 -10.96
CA SER A 61 5.70 -11.78 -11.53
C SER A 61 5.05 -12.92 -12.29
N LEU A 62 3.79 -13.23 -11.98
CA LEU A 62 3.01 -14.33 -12.55
C LEU A 62 1.77 -13.72 -13.25
N GLU A 63 1.98 -13.15 -14.45
CA GLU A 63 0.85 -12.61 -15.22
C GLU A 63 -0.08 -13.75 -15.62
N THR A 64 -1.34 -13.65 -15.21
CA THR A 64 -2.31 -14.75 -15.31
C THR A 64 -3.61 -14.24 -15.91
N GLU A 65 -4.21 -14.99 -16.85
CA GLU A 65 -5.57 -14.74 -17.33
C GLU A 65 -6.61 -15.18 -16.29
N ALA A 66 -7.78 -14.55 -16.32
CA ALA A 66 -8.87 -14.86 -15.37
C ALA A 66 -9.25 -16.34 -15.39
N ASP A 67 -9.29 -16.95 -16.58
CA ASP A 67 -9.68 -18.36 -16.76
C ASP A 67 -8.65 -19.35 -16.15
N ASN A 68 -7.41 -18.92 -15.97
CA ASN A 68 -6.33 -19.75 -15.42
C ASN A 68 -6.06 -19.48 -13.92
N LEU A 69 -6.88 -18.65 -13.27
CA LEU A 69 -6.64 -18.22 -11.88
C LEU A 69 -6.66 -19.41 -10.90
N ARG A 70 -7.57 -20.34 -11.09
CA ARG A 70 -7.70 -21.54 -10.25
C ARG A 70 -6.46 -22.41 -10.33
N GLU A 71 -5.98 -22.68 -11.55
CA GLU A 71 -4.79 -23.47 -11.84
C GLU A 71 -3.55 -22.79 -11.25
N ALA A 72 -3.41 -21.47 -11.46
CA ALA A 72 -2.31 -20.70 -10.90
C ALA A 72 -2.24 -20.78 -9.36
N LEU A 73 -3.38 -20.73 -8.68
CA LEU A 73 -3.45 -20.89 -7.23
C LEU A 73 -3.11 -22.33 -6.80
N SER A 74 -3.51 -23.35 -7.59
CA SER A 74 -3.18 -24.74 -7.27
C SER A 74 -1.67 -25.00 -7.32
N MET A 75 -0.92 -24.30 -8.18
CA MET A 75 0.54 -24.41 -8.27
C MET A 75 1.25 -24.00 -6.98
N ILE A 76 0.65 -23.11 -6.16
CA ILE A 76 1.21 -22.74 -4.85
C ILE A 76 1.41 -23.98 -3.97
N LYS A 77 0.42 -24.90 -3.96
CA LYS A 77 0.49 -26.16 -3.21
C LYS A 77 1.47 -27.14 -3.84
N ILE A 78 1.42 -27.30 -5.18
CA ILE A 78 2.24 -28.28 -5.92
C ILE A 78 3.73 -27.97 -5.82
N TRP A 79 4.11 -26.68 -5.88
CA TRP A 79 5.49 -26.23 -5.79
C TRP A 79 5.92 -25.81 -4.39
N GLU A 80 5.07 -26.03 -3.39
CA GLU A 80 5.34 -25.66 -1.99
C GLU A 80 5.84 -24.20 -1.86
N MET A 81 5.21 -23.28 -2.60
CA MET A 81 5.58 -21.87 -2.57
C MET A 81 5.39 -21.28 -1.17
N TYR A 82 6.08 -20.18 -0.84
CA TYR A 82 5.72 -19.38 0.34
C TYR A 82 4.27 -18.89 0.27
N GLY A 83 3.86 -18.46 -0.91
CA GLY A 83 2.57 -17.90 -1.24
C GLY A 83 2.68 -16.89 -2.37
N VAL A 84 1.63 -16.12 -2.59
CA VAL A 84 1.60 -15.08 -3.61
C VAL A 84 0.85 -13.84 -3.13
N ASN A 85 1.25 -12.67 -3.61
CA ASN A 85 0.38 -11.51 -3.58
C ASN A 85 -0.64 -11.61 -4.72
N ILE A 86 -1.81 -11.03 -4.49
CA ILE A 86 -2.89 -10.89 -5.47
C ILE A 86 -3.15 -9.41 -5.70
N SER A 87 -3.12 -8.97 -6.96
CA SER A 87 -3.46 -7.60 -7.32
C SER A 87 -4.64 -7.55 -8.29
N MET A 88 -4.91 -6.36 -8.81
CA MET A 88 -6.03 -6.18 -9.75
C MET A 88 -5.87 -7.07 -10.98
N PRO A 89 -6.99 -7.62 -11.49
CA PRO A 89 -8.38 -7.48 -11.02
C PRO A 89 -8.80 -8.59 -10.04
N TYR A 90 -7.90 -9.41 -9.50
CA TYR A 90 -8.18 -10.74 -8.94
C TYR A 90 -8.43 -10.77 -7.42
N LYS A 91 -8.31 -9.66 -6.68
CA LYS A 91 -8.43 -9.65 -5.20
C LYS A 91 -9.71 -10.26 -4.65
N ARG A 92 -10.83 -10.18 -5.39
CA ARG A 92 -12.10 -10.83 -5.04
C ARG A 92 -12.26 -12.19 -5.70
N ALA A 93 -11.79 -12.33 -6.92
CA ALA A 93 -11.97 -13.53 -7.73
C ALA A 93 -11.22 -14.76 -7.16
N VAL A 94 -10.18 -14.57 -6.35
CA VAL A 94 -9.42 -15.67 -5.73
C VAL A 94 -10.14 -16.32 -4.56
N ILE A 95 -11.06 -15.61 -3.88
CA ILE A 95 -11.70 -16.06 -2.62
C ILE A 95 -12.31 -17.48 -2.73
N PRO A 96 -13.06 -17.84 -3.79
CA PRO A 96 -13.66 -19.17 -3.91
C PRO A 96 -12.65 -20.31 -4.01
N TYR A 97 -11.37 -20.02 -4.24
CA TYR A 97 -10.31 -21.02 -4.41
C TYR A 97 -9.41 -21.16 -3.18
N LEU A 98 -9.74 -20.47 -2.08
CA LEU A 98 -8.98 -20.46 -0.84
C LEU A 98 -9.65 -21.34 0.22
N ASP A 99 -8.86 -21.93 1.11
CA ASP A 99 -9.36 -22.81 2.16
C ASP A 99 -9.93 -22.02 3.35
N SER A 100 -9.41 -20.82 3.63
CA SER A 100 -9.90 -19.90 4.66
C SER A 100 -9.42 -18.46 4.41
N LEU A 101 -10.02 -17.52 5.14
CA LEU A 101 -9.69 -16.11 5.11
C LEU A 101 -9.30 -15.62 6.51
N SER A 102 -8.46 -14.57 6.55
CA SER A 102 -8.25 -13.77 7.77
C SER A 102 -9.44 -12.85 8.02
N GLU A 103 -9.56 -12.30 9.23
CA GLU A 103 -10.63 -11.38 9.59
C GLU A 103 -10.68 -10.16 8.64
N GLU A 104 -9.53 -9.56 8.32
CA GLU A 104 -9.45 -8.42 7.42
C GLU A 104 -9.88 -8.79 5.99
N ALA A 105 -9.53 -9.99 5.53
CA ALA A 105 -9.94 -10.48 4.22
C ALA A 105 -11.44 -10.79 4.17
N GLU A 106 -12.01 -11.32 5.25
CA GLU A 106 -13.46 -11.55 5.39
C GLU A 106 -14.23 -10.23 5.39
N LEU A 107 -13.81 -9.24 6.20
CA LEU A 107 -14.47 -7.94 6.30
C LEU A 107 -14.39 -7.12 5.01
N THR A 108 -13.25 -7.16 4.31
CA THR A 108 -13.05 -6.44 3.04
C THR A 108 -13.58 -7.19 1.82
N GLN A 109 -13.85 -8.50 1.94
CA GLN A 109 -14.17 -9.38 0.82
C GLN A 109 -13.13 -9.23 -0.32
N ALA A 110 -11.86 -9.11 0.07
CA ALA A 110 -10.74 -8.96 -0.85
C ALA A 110 -9.46 -9.55 -0.24
N VAL A 111 -8.69 -10.26 -1.06
CA VAL A 111 -7.42 -10.87 -0.71
C VAL A 111 -6.31 -10.24 -1.54
N ASN A 112 -5.26 -9.74 -0.89
CA ASN A 112 -4.04 -9.28 -1.58
C ASN A 112 -2.82 -10.17 -1.29
N THR A 113 -2.95 -11.14 -0.36
CA THR A 113 -1.87 -12.05 0.03
C THR A 113 -2.44 -13.44 0.28
N VAL A 114 -1.89 -14.45 -0.38
CA VAL A 114 -2.19 -15.86 -0.13
C VAL A 114 -0.98 -16.51 0.50
N VAL A 115 -1.20 -17.26 1.57
CA VAL A 115 -0.17 -17.99 2.32
C VAL A 115 -0.44 -19.50 2.21
N LEU A 116 0.61 -20.27 1.97
CA LEU A 116 0.54 -21.74 2.09
C LEU A 116 0.96 -22.13 3.52
N SER A 117 0.01 -22.64 4.31
CA SER A 117 0.25 -23.15 5.67
C SER A 117 -0.44 -24.49 5.84
N ASP A 118 0.32 -25.51 6.26
CA ASP A 118 -0.18 -26.87 6.49
C ASP A 118 -1.02 -27.43 5.32
N GLY A 119 -0.56 -27.18 4.09
CA GLY A 119 -1.23 -27.61 2.86
C GLY A 119 -2.50 -26.85 2.51
N LYS A 120 -2.85 -25.79 3.26
CA LYS A 120 -4.02 -24.94 3.03
C LYS A 120 -3.59 -23.60 2.47
N LEU A 121 -4.43 -23.03 1.59
CA LEU A 121 -4.30 -21.66 1.09
C LEU A 121 -5.14 -20.73 1.96
N ILE A 122 -4.47 -19.83 2.67
CA ILE A 122 -5.11 -18.86 3.55
C ILE A 122 -5.01 -17.47 2.90
N GLY A 123 -6.14 -16.81 2.71
CA GLY A 123 -6.21 -15.48 2.15
C GLY A 123 -6.16 -14.39 3.21
N HIS A 124 -5.29 -13.41 3.00
CA HIS A 124 -5.14 -12.24 3.87
C HIS A 124 -5.35 -10.95 3.09
N ASN A 125 -5.69 -9.87 3.80
CA ASN A 125 -5.64 -8.51 3.26
C ASN A 125 -4.66 -7.67 4.09
N THR A 126 -3.47 -7.45 3.53
CA THR A 126 -2.40 -6.70 4.21
C THR A 126 -2.40 -5.21 3.87
N ASP A 127 -3.27 -4.73 2.96
CA ASP A 127 -3.28 -3.32 2.52
C ASP A 127 -3.62 -2.39 3.69
N GLY A 128 -4.68 -2.70 4.45
CA GLY A 128 -5.09 -1.89 5.59
C GLY A 128 -4.08 -1.92 6.73
N ILE A 129 -3.57 -3.12 7.06
CA ILE A 129 -2.53 -3.29 8.08
C ILE A 129 -1.29 -2.49 7.69
N GLY A 130 -0.85 -2.57 6.42
CA GLY A 130 0.28 -1.81 5.91
C GLY A 130 0.08 -0.29 6.00
N PHE A 131 -1.15 0.19 5.75
CA PHE A 131 -1.46 1.61 5.92
C PHE A 131 -1.34 2.06 7.37
N VAL A 132 -1.91 1.32 8.33
CA VAL A 132 -1.81 1.64 9.76
C VAL A 132 -0.37 1.55 10.25
N SER A 133 0.37 0.49 9.88
CA SER A 133 1.79 0.36 10.23
C SER A 133 2.64 1.51 9.69
N PHE A 134 2.30 2.04 8.51
CA PHE A 134 2.92 3.25 7.98
C PHE A 134 2.59 4.48 8.85
N LEU A 135 1.33 4.68 9.27
CA LEU A 135 0.95 5.79 10.16
C LEU A 135 1.76 5.75 11.47
N GLU A 136 1.90 4.56 12.05
CA GLU A 136 2.66 4.34 13.28
C GLU A 136 4.15 4.63 13.09
N ALA A 137 4.75 4.17 11.99
CA ALA A 137 6.16 4.42 11.67
C ALA A 137 6.47 5.92 11.49
N GLU A 138 5.53 6.69 10.92
CA GLU A 138 5.64 8.14 10.76
C GLU A 138 5.14 8.93 12.00
N SER A 139 4.77 8.24 13.08
CA SER A 139 4.24 8.84 14.32
C SER A 139 3.01 9.72 14.09
N ILE A 140 2.15 9.34 13.13
CA ILE A 140 0.90 10.04 12.83
C ILE A 140 -0.16 9.54 13.81
N ASP A 141 -0.61 10.41 14.72
CA ASP A 141 -1.71 10.11 15.65
C ASP A 141 -3.05 10.08 14.90
N TYR A 142 -3.52 8.87 14.60
CA TYR A 142 -4.81 8.64 13.95
C TYR A 142 -5.93 8.32 14.94
N HIS A 143 -5.64 7.94 16.18
CA HIS A 143 -6.65 7.55 17.17
C HIS A 143 -7.55 8.71 17.60
N ARG A 144 -7.01 9.93 17.63
CA ARG A 144 -7.73 11.14 18.07
C ARG A 144 -8.27 11.99 16.93
N LYS A 145 -8.14 11.52 15.67
CA LYS A 145 -8.56 12.28 14.50
C LYS A 145 -9.71 11.58 13.79
N GLU A 146 -10.49 12.39 13.09
CA GLU A 146 -11.40 11.88 12.07
C GLU A 146 -10.62 11.71 10.77
N VAL A 147 -10.96 10.69 9.99
CA VAL A 147 -10.27 10.38 8.73
C VAL A 147 -11.21 10.60 7.56
N VAL A 148 -10.78 11.42 6.60
CA VAL A 148 -11.50 11.70 5.35
C VAL A 148 -10.83 10.89 4.23
N ILE A 149 -11.58 10.01 3.58
CA ILE A 149 -11.13 9.13 2.51
C ILE A 149 -11.72 9.59 1.19
N LEU A 150 -10.89 9.96 0.24
CA LEU A 150 -11.30 10.25 -1.14
C LEU A 150 -11.23 8.97 -1.97
N GLY A 151 -12.38 8.46 -2.40
CA GLY A 151 -12.51 7.19 -3.11
C GLY A 151 -13.13 6.08 -2.26
N ALA A 152 -13.66 5.02 -2.92
CA ALA A 152 -14.29 3.87 -2.28
C ALA A 152 -13.95 2.55 -3.00
N GLY A 153 -12.75 2.46 -3.60
CA GLY A 153 -12.24 1.26 -4.24
C GLY A 153 -11.69 0.23 -3.24
N GLY A 154 -11.02 -0.80 -3.73
CA GLY A 154 -10.48 -1.87 -2.90
C GLY A 154 -9.49 -1.40 -1.84
N ALA A 155 -8.59 -0.46 -2.18
CA ALA A 155 -7.66 0.13 -1.22
C ALA A 155 -8.40 0.94 -0.15
N ALA A 156 -9.42 1.74 -0.54
CA ALA A 156 -10.27 2.46 0.41
C ALA A 156 -10.94 1.51 1.40
N GLN A 157 -11.53 0.41 0.90
CA GLN A 157 -12.18 -0.59 1.75
C GLN A 157 -11.21 -1.19 2.77
N ALA A 158 -9.99 -1.55 2.35
CA ALA A 158 -8.98 -2.09 3.25
C ALA A 158 -8.57 -1.07 4.33
N ILE A 159 -8.32 0.19 3.94
CA ILE A 159 -7.94 1.27 4.86
C ILE A 159 -9.08 1.56 5.83
N VAL A 160 -10.33 1.72 5.35
CA VAL A 160 -11.51 1.97 6.20
C VAL A 160 -11.71 0.84 7.20
N THR A 161 -11.63 -0.41 6.74
CA THR A 161 -11.78 -1.59 7.61
C THR A 161 -10.74 -1.60 8.72
N GLN A 162 -9.46 -1.40 8.36
CA GLN A 162 -8.38 -1.43 9.35
C GLN A 162 -8.47 -0.27 10.33
N LEU A 163 -8.74 0.95 9.87
CA LEU A 163 -8.95 2.10 10.75
C LEU A 163 -10.14 1.89 11.69
N ALA A 164 -11.21 1.25 11.23
CA ALA A 164 -12.36 0.92 12.07
C ALA A 164 -12.00 -0.18 13.11
N LEU A 165 -11.20 -1.18 12.75
CA LEU A 165 -10.64 -2.16 13.70
C LEU A 165 -9.77 -1.48 14.77
N GLN A 166 -9.01 -0.45 14.40
CA GLN A 166 -8.21 0.38 15.33
C GLN A 166 -9.03 1.40 16.12
N LYS A 167 -10.37 1.42 15.96
CA LYS A 167 -11.28 2.29 16.73
C LYS A 167 -10.95 3.79 16.60
N VAL A 168 -10.69 4.27 15.39
CA VAL A 168 -10.58 5.72 15.14
C VAL A 168 -11.86 6.47 15.48
N CYS A 169 -11.80 7.80 15.65
CA CYS A 169 -12.96 8.60 16.07
C CYS A 169 -14.14 8.51 15.09
N ALA A 170 -13.89 8.73 13.81
CA ALA A 170 -14.87 8.60 12.73
C ALA A 170 -14.17 8.52 11.37
N ILE A 171 -14.86 7.94 10.37
CA ILE A 171 -14.39 7.83 9.00
C ILE A 171 -15.42 8.42 8.04
N HIS A 172 -14.98 9.26 7.12
CA HIS A 172 -15.81 9.97 6.15
C HIS A 172 -15.34 9.62 4.74
N VAL A 173 -16.13 8.84 4.00
CA VAL A 173 -15.79 8.33 2.67
C VAL A 173 -16.47 9.18 1.61
N PHE A 174 -15.69 9.80 0.73
CA PHE A 174 -16.19 10.56 -0.42
C PHE A 174 -16.15 9.70 -1.67
N LYS A 175 -17.30 9.44 -2.26
CA LYS A 175 -17.48 8.55 -3.42
C LYS A 175 -18.33 9.22 -4.48
N ARG A 176 -17.93 9.06 -5.75
CA ARG A 176 -18.74 9.52 -6.88
C ARG A 176 -20.14 8.90 -6.83
N ASN A 177 -21.16 9.73 -7.05
CA ASN A 177 -22.55 9.31 -7.09
C ASN A 177 -22.86 8.60 -8.42
N ASN A 178 -22.54 7.33 -8.45
CA ASN A 178 -22.75 6.43 -9.57
C ASN A 178 -23.58 5.21 -9.13
N GLU A 179 -23.82 4.26 -10.02
CA GLU A 179 -24.60 3.04 -9.80
C GLU A 179 -24.20 2.22 -8.56
N THR A 180 -22.92 2.30 -8.14
CA THR A 180 -22.43 1.59 -6.95
C THR A 180 -22.50 2.43 -5.67
N PHE A 181 -23.05 3.65 -5.69
CA PHE A 181 -23.09 4.54 -4.52
C PHE A 181 -23.93 3.94 -3.40
N ALA A 182 -25.17 3.55 -3.69
CA ALA A 182 -26.07 2.97 -2.70
C ALA A 182 -25.52 1.67 -2.08
N THR A 183 -24.88 0.82 -2.89
CA THR A 183 -24.23 -0.40 -2.41
C THR A 183 -23.08 -0.06 -1.45
N THR A 184 -22.27 0.94 -1.78
CA THR A 184 -21.18 1.38 -0.89
C THR A 184 -21.73 1.93 0.44
N VAL A 185 -22.79 2.74 0.41
CA VAL A 185 -23.45 3.23 1.63
C VAL A 185 -23.91 2.07 2.52
N ALA A 186 -24.56 1.06 1.93
CA ALA A 186 -25.03 -0.11 2.67
C ALA A 186 -23.86 -0.90 3.29
N GLN A 187 -22.77 -1.14 2.53
CA GLN A 187 -21.57 -1.82 3.00
C GLN A 187 -20.88 -1.07 4.16
N MET A 188 -20.70 0.26 4.02
CA MET A 188 -20.09 1.08 5.07
C MET A 188 -20.96 1.16 6.32
N LYS A 189 -22.28 1.20 6.17
CA LYS A 189 -23.22 1.13 7.30
C LYS A 189 -23.13 -0.20 8.03
N GLN A 190 -23.06 -1.31 7.31
CA GLN A 190 -22.91 -2.64 7.91
C GLN A 190 -21.58 -2.76 8.66
N LEU A 191 -20.49 -2.30 8.07
CA LEU A 191 -19.15 -2.28 8.69
C LEU A 191 -19.16 -1.40 9.95
N SER A 192 -19.76 -0.21 9.89
CA SER A 192 -19.94 0.72 11.02
C SER A 192 -20.65 0.04 12.18
N GLN A 193 -21.77 -0.64 11.91
CA GLN A 193 -22.54 -1.38 12.91
C GLN A 193 -21.75 -2.55 13.52
N HIS A 194 -21.06 -3.29 12.68
CA HIS A 194 -20.28 -4.44 13.12
C HIS A 194 -19.09 -4.05 14.01
N LEU A 195 -18.36 -3.01 13.63
CA LEU A 195 -17.15 -2.58 14.33
C LEU A 195 -17.40 -1.46 15.35
N GLY A 196 -18.60 -0.88 15.44
CA GLY A 196 -18.93 0.17 16.41
C GLY A 196 -18.16 1.49 16.20
N VAL A 197 -17.80 1.81 14.96
CA VAL A 197 -17.10 3.06 14.56
C VAL A 197 -18.01 3.82 13.60
N ALA A 198 -18.16 5.13 13.78
CA ALA A 198 -18.93 5.96 12.87
C ALA A 198 -18.29 6.01 11.48
N ILE A 199 -18.99 5.50 10.46
CA ILE A 199 -18.57 5.57 9.05
C ILE A 199 -19.69 6.21 8.25
N SER A 200 -19.39 7.34 7.59
CA SER A 200 -20.35 8.10 6.77
C SER A 200 -19.87 8.15 5.32
N VAL A 201 -20.81 8.10 4.38
CA VAL A 201 -20.50 8.20 2.94
C VAL A 201 -21.13 9.46 2.39
N TYR A 202 -20.37 10.24 1.65
CA TYR A 202 -20.74 11.50 1.02
C TYR A 202 -20.57 11.41 -0.49
N ASP A 203 -21.35 12.25 -1.21
CA ASP A 203 -21.06 12.47 -2.63
C ASP A 203 -19.69 13.13 -2.79
N PHE A 204 -18.92 12.66 -3.77
CA PHE A 204 -17.58 13.18 -4.02
C PHE A 204 -17.55 14.67 -4.35
N ASP A 205 -18.64 15.18 -4.95
CA ASP A 205 -18.77 16.57 -5.36
C ASP A 205 -19.38 17.47 -4.26
N ASP A 206 -19.72 16.91 -3.08
CA ASP A 206 -20.22 17.70 -1.94
C ASP A 206 -19.08 18.45 -1.24
N ILE A 207 -18.68 19.57 -1.84
CA ILE A 207 -17.64 20.46 -1.32
C ILE A 207 -18.03 21.10 0.03
N ASN A 208 -19.34 21.26 0.31
CA ASN A 208 -19.78 21.84 1.57
C ASN A 208 -19.56 20.86 2.72
N ALA A 209 -19.94 19.58 2.54
CA ALA A 209 -19.66 18.53 3.51
C ALA A 209 -18.14 18.37 3.72
N LEU A 210 -17.34 18.37 2.64
CA LEU A 210 -15.90 18.31 2.76
C LEU A 210 -15.33 19.47 3.56
N ASN A 211 -15.69 20.70 3.24
CA ASN A 211 -15.21 21.90 3.94
C ASN A 211 -15.63 21.94 5.41
N TYR A 212 -16.84 21.45 5.74
CA TYR A 212 -17.27 21.30 7.13
C TYR A 212 -16.35 20.34 7.91
N LEU A 213 -15.97 19.21 7.31
CA LEU A 213 -15.03 18.27 7.92
C LEU A 213 -13.62 18.84 8.04
N LEU A 214 -13.18 19.63 7.05
CA LEU A 214 -11.88 20.30 7.07
C LEU A 214 -11.81 21.49 8.08
N GLU A 215 -12.90 21.83 8.75
CA GLU A 215 -12.84 22.71 9.94
C GLU A 215 -12.20 22.03 11.15
N LYS A 216 -12.13 20.69 11.15
CA LYS A 216 -11.49 19.87 12.18
C LYS A 216 -10.07 19.50 11.77
N ASN A 217 -9.25 19.07 12.73
CA ASN A 217 -7.94 18.51 12.45
C ASN A 217 -8.09 17.05 11.97
N VAL A 218 -8.13 16.83 10.65
CA VAL A 218 -8.37 15.53 10.03
C VAL A 218 -7.12 14.98 9.36
N ILE A 219 -7.12 13.66 9.12
CA ILE A 219 -6.26 13.01 8.16
C ILE A 219 -7.05 12.86 6.86
N LEU A 220 -6.57 13.45 5.77
CA LEU A 220 -7.14 13.33 4.43
C LEU A 220 -6.35 12.29 3.63
N VAL A 221 -7.02 11.26 3.12
CA VAL A 221 -6.39 10.17 2.38
C VAL A 221 -6.98 10.09 0.96
N ASN A 222 -6.16 10.28 -0.06
CA ASN A 222 -6.54 9.97 -1.44
C ASN A 222 -6.33 8.49 -1.71
N THR A 223 -7.40 7.80 -2.09
CA THR A 223 -7.40 6.39 -2.52
C THR A 223 -7.88 6.23 -3.97
N THR A 224 -8.02 7.33 -4.69
CA THR A 224 -8.36 7.34 -6.11
C THR A 224 -7.09 7.20 -6.96
N ASN A 225 -7.27 6.98 -8.27
CA ASN A 225 -6.17 7.03 -9.24
C ASN A 225 -5.94 8.43 -9.84
N VAL A 226 -6.63 9.47 -9.32
CA VAL A 226 -6.43 10.86 -9.75
C VAL A 226 -5.12 11.37 -9.18
N GLY A 227 -4.18 11.73 -10.06
CA GLY A 227 -2.80 12.10 -9.71
C GLY A 227 -1.76 11.12 -10.26
N MET A 228 -2.18 10.04 -11.00
CA MET A 228 -1.27 9.09 -11.64
C MET A 228 -1.70 8.77 -13.09
N GLY A 229 -0.77 8.23 -13.89
CA GLY A 229 -1.01 7.80 -15.26
C GLY A 229 -1.63 8.91 -16.13
N ALA A 230 -2.72 8.61 -16.81
CA ALA A 230 -3.43 9.58 -17.67
C ALA A 230 -3.98 10.81 -16.89
N GLN A 231 -4.08 10.73 -15.57
CA GLN A 231 -4.55 11.82 -14.69
C GLN A 231 -3.45 12.40 -13.81
N ALA A 232 -2.18 12.21 -14.16
CA ALA A 232 -1.02 12.61 -13.35
C ALA A 232 -0.95 14.11 -13.04
N THR A 233 -1.60 14.95 -13.85
CA THR A 233 -1.66 16.41 -13.66
C THR A 233 -2.88 16.91 -12.88
N SER A 234 -3.81 16.02 -12.54
CA SER A 234 -5.07 16.35 -11.86
C SER A 234 -4.99 16.09 -10.35
N SER A 235 -5.66 16.93 -9.55
CA SER A 235 -5.88 16.69 -8.13
C SER A 235 -7.28 16.12 -7.90
N PRO A 236 -7.45 15.14 -7.01
CA PRO A 236 -8.78 14.68 -6.62
C PRO A 236 -9.51 15.70 -5.76
N LEU A 237 -8.79 16.69 -5.22
CA LEU A 237 -9.32 17.69 -4.33
C LEU A 237 -9.66 18.98 -5.09
N SER A 238 -10.89 19.47 -4.92
CA SER A 238 -11.33 20.74 -5.50
C SER A 238 -10.41 21.91 -5.04
N PRO A 239 -10.10 22.88 -5.92
CA PRO A 239 -9.42 24.11 -5.49
C PRO A 239 -10.18 24.92 -4.41
N GLN A 240 -11.48 24.66 -4.25
CA GLN A 240 -12.33 25.29 -3.20
C GLN A 240 -12.22 24.60 -1.83
N ALA A 241 -11.49 23.49 -1.74
CA ALA A 241 -11.27 22.79 -0.48
C ALA A 241 -10.38 23.60 0.47
N LYS A 242 -10.83 23.80 1.69
CA LYS A 242 -10.20 24.63 2.70
C LYS A 242 -9.19 23.86 3.54
N LEU A 243 -8.11 23.37 2.91
CA LEU A 243 -7.01 22.76 3.65
C LEU A 243 -6.35 23.76 4.60
N ARG A 244 -5.84 23.27 5.74
CA ARG A 244 -5.14 24.05 6.77
C ARG A 244 -3.86 23.31 7.20
N ALA A 245 -2.90 24.04 7.75
CA ALA A 245 -1.57 23.52 8.09
C ALA A 245 -1.57 22.35 9.10
N GLU A 246 -2.62 22.25 9.94
CA GLU A 246 -2.77 21.16 10.90
C GLU A 246 -3.23 19.82 10.29
N HIS A 247 -3.67 19.81 9.02
CA HIS A 247 -4.07 18.57 8.36
C HIS A 247 -2.85 17.74 7.97
N THR A 248 -3.03 16.42 8.06
CA THR A 248 -2.13 15.46 7.44
C THR A 248 -2.77 14.95 6.15
N VAL A 249 -2.08 15.05 5.01
CA VAL A 249 -2.59 14.62 3.71
C VAL A 249 -1.74 13.47 3.19
N ILE A 250 -2.40 12.34 2.93
CA ILE A 250 -1.77 11.12 2.46
C ILE A 250 -2.33 10.78 1.09
N ASP A 251 -1.46 10.61 0.11
CA ASP A 251 -1.84 10.10 -1.20
C ASP A 251 -1.30 8.67 -1.34
N ILE A 252 -2.16 7.65 -1.52
CA ILE A 252 -1.66 6.28 -1.67
C ILE A 252 -0.99 6.02 -3.02
N ILE A 253 -0.96 7.00 -3.91
CA ILE A 253 -0.16 6.98 -5.13
C ILE A 253 1.31 7.07 -4.75
N TYR A 254 2.12 6.15 -5.26
CA TYR A 254 3.56 6.11 -5.01
C TYR A 254 4.41 6.59 -6.21
N TYR A 255 3.81 6.71 -7.40
CA TYR A 255 4.43 7.29 -8.59
C TYR A 255 3.41 8.12 -9.38
N PRO A 256 3.68 9.43 -9.64
CA PRO A 256 4.90 10.17 -9.28
C PRO A 256 5.07 10.34 -7.76
N LEU A 257 6.31 10.58 -7.30
CA LEU A 257 6.62 10.74 -5.86
C LEU A 257 5.91 11.94 -5.23
N VAL A 258 5.61 12.96 -6.02
CA VAL A 258 4.89 14.17 -5.59
C VAL A 258 3.70 14.42 -6.51
N THR A 259 2.50 14.07 -6.03
CA THR A 259 1.25 14.24 -6.77
C THR A 259 0.74 15.69 -6.75
N PRO A 260 -0.20 16.08 -7.65
CA PRO A 260 -0.85 17.39 -7.58
C PRO A 260 -1.56 17.65 -6.24
N LEU A 261 -2.19 16.65 -5.64
CA LEU A 261 -2.78 16.76 -4.30
C LEU A 261 -1.73 17.15 -3.25
N MET A 262 -0.59 16.46 -3.26
CA MET A 262 0.50 16.75 -2.31
C MET A 262 1.06 18.17 -2.51
N ARG A 263 1.20 18.64 -3.75
CA ARG A 263 1.60 20.03 -4.04
C ARG A 263 0.58 21.03 -3.51
N GLN A 264 -0.71 20.77 -3.76
CA GLN A 264 -1.81 21.60 -3.24
C GLN A 264 -1.77 21.68 -1.71
N ALA A 265 -1.60 20.56 -1.04
CA ALA A 265 -1.56 20.46 0.42
C ALA A 265 -0.31 21.14 1.02
N ARG A 266 0.87 20.97 0.42
CA ARG A 266 2.12 21.62 0.86
C ARG A 266 2.03 23.16 0.77
N ASN A 267 1.37 23.68 -0.26
CA ASN A 267 1.15 25.13 -0.40
C ASN A 267 0.28 25.71 0.72
N MET A 268 -0.53 24.85 1.37
CA MET A 268 -1.35 25.23 2.54
C MET A 268 -0.65 24.91 3.88
N GLY A 269 0.60 24.43 3.84
CA GLY A 269 1.40 24.11 5.03
C GLY A 269 1.12 22.73 5.64
N CYS A 270 0.34 21.86 4.96
CA CYS A 270 0.03 20.52 5.45
C CYS A 270 1.26 19.61 5.43
N GLN A 271 1.32 18.69 6.40
CA GLN A 271 2.21 17.54 6.31
C GLN A 271 1.68 16.58 5.23
N THR A 272 2.57 16.08 4.35
CA THR A 272 2.17 15.25 3.20
C THR A 272 3.01 14.00 3.07
N PHE A 273 2.36 12.89 2.73
CA PHE A 273 2.99 11.59 2.48
C PHE A 273 2.47 10.98 1.19
N ASN A 274 3.32 10.25 0.47
CA ASN A 274 2.93 9.45 -0.70
C ASN A 274 2.69 7.99 -0.33
N GLY A 275 2.24 7.19 -1.30
CA GLY A 275 1.86 5.79 -1.10
C GLY A 275 3.01 4.81 -0.90
N LEU A 276 4.26 5.25 -1.00
CA LEU A 276 5.41 4.37 -0.90
C LEU A 276 5.53 3.73 0.49
N GLY A 277 5.19 4.49 1.55
CA GLY A 277 5.15 3.96 2.92
C GLY A 277 4.16 2.80 3.05
N MET A 278 2.92 2.98 2.62
CA MET A 278 1.91 1.92 2.62
C MET A 278 2.35 0.72 1.77
N LEU A 279 2.94 0.95 0.59
CA LEU A 279 3.41 -0.11 -0.30
C LEU A 279 4.46 -1.00 0.36
N VAL A 280 5.44 -0.42 1.06
CA VAL A 280 6.49 -1.19 1.74
C VAL A 280 5.95 -1.91 2.96
N HIS A 281 5.12 -1.25 3.76
CA HIS A 281 4.57 -1.86 4.99
C HIS A 281 3.62 -3.02 4.70
N GLN A 282 2.74 -2.94 3.66
CA GLN A 282 1.89 -4.07 3.29
C GLN A 282 2.72 -5.27 2.79
N ALA A 283 3.82 -5.00 2.07
CA ALA A 283 4.74 -6.04 1.64
C ALA A 283 5.49 -6.66 2.83
N ALA A 284 5.82 -5.86 3.84
CA ALA A 284 6.44 -6.35 5.08
C ALA A 284 5.55 -7.35 5.81
N VAL A 285 4.24 -7.06 5.93
CA VAL A 285 3.27 -7.99 6.51
C VAL A 285 3.20 -9.29 5.70
N SER A 286 3.11 -9.21 4.37
CA SER A 286 3.10 -10.39 3.50
C SER A 286 4.38 -11.22 3.65
N PHE A 287 5.53 -10.57 3.70
CA PHE A 287 6.83 -11.22 3.86
C PHE A 287 6.96 -11.96 5.20
N GLU A 288 6.48 -11.34 6.27
CA GLU A 288 6.48 -11.95 7.61
C GLU A 288 5.53 -13.15 7.69
N LEU A 289 4.33 -13.06 7.10
CA LEU A 289 3.40 -14.19 6.98
C LEU A 289 4.02 -15.39 6.25
N TRP A 290 4.83 -15.14 5.22
CA TRP A 290 5.47 -16.20 4.43
C TRP A 290 6.72 -16.81 5.08
N THR A 291 7.51 -15.98 5.77
CA THR A 291 8.87 -16.37 6.19
C THR A 291 9.06 -16.42 7.70
N GLY A 292 8.14 -15.85 8.47
CA GLY A 292 8.29 -15.62 9.91
C GLY A 292 9.38 -14.60 10.26
N LYS A 293 9.88 -13.82 9.26
CA LYS A 293 10.95 -12.83 9.47
C LYS A 293 10.45 -11.43 9.17
N SER A 294 10.78 -10.48 10.02
CA SER A 294 10.43 -9.07 9.82
C SER A 294 11.28 -8.45 8.71
N MET A 295 10.63 -7.80 7.75
CA MET A 295 11.27 -7.10 6.63
C MET A 295 12.04 -5.86 7.13
N PRO A 296 13.23 -5.55 6.58
CA PRO A 296 13.97 -4.33 6.92
C PRO A 296 13.37 -3.09 6.21
N VAL A 297 12.18 -2.67 6.63
CA VAL A 297 11.34 -1.64 5.98
C VAL A 297 12.10 -0.38 5.62
N ASN A 298 12.86 0.18 6.57
CA ASN A 298 13.60 1.43 6.36
C ASN A 298 14.65 1.32 5.24
N GLU A 299 15.32 0.18 5.13
CA GLU A 299 16.33 -0.07 4.08
C GLU A 299 15.65 -0.25 2.71
N ILE A 300 14.54 -1.00 2.68
CA ILE A 300 13.74 -1.19 1.45
C ILE A 300 13.19 0.16 0.95
N TYR A 301 12.62 0.96 1.86
CA TYR A 301 12.08 2.27 1.53
C TYR A 301 13.14 3.20 0.92
N LYS A 302 14.34 3.26 1.52
CA LYS A 302 15.46 4.07 1.00
C LYS A 302 15.87 3.62 -0.40
N ARG A 303 15.99 2.31 -0.65
CA ARG A 303 16.37 1.78 -1.97
C ARG A 303 15.32 2.06 -3.03
N LEU A 304 14.03 1.94 -2.67
CA LEU A 304 12.93 2.30 -3.58
C LEU A 304 12.95 3.78 -3.94
N LEU A 305 13.18 4.67 -2.96
CA LEU A 305 13.29 6.10 -3.24
C LEU A 305 14.40 6.40 -4.25
N VAL A 306 15.57 5.80 -4.08
CA VAL A 306 16.70 5.99 -5.02
C VAL A 306 16.33 5.50 -6.42
N THR A 307 15.67 4.33 -6.53
CA THR A 307 15.26 3.76 -7.82
C THR A 307 14.25 4.70 -8.52
N LEU A 308 13.21 5.13 -7.82
CA LEU A 308 12.14 5.95 -8.39
C LEU A 308 12.58 7.39 -8.70
N SER A 309 13.48 7.98 -7.88
CA SER A 309 14.04 9.31 -8.17
C SER A 309 14.90 9.31 -9.45
N GLY A 310 15.64 8.23 -9.71
CA GLY A 310 16.41 8.08 -10.93
C GLY A 310 15.54 7.88 -12.19
N GLU A 311 14.33 7.31 -12.04
CA GLU A 311 13.35 7.22 -13.13
C GLU A 311 12.73 8.59 -13.44
N GLU A 312 12.38 9.40 -12.44
CA GLU A 312 11.84 10.77 -12.65
C GLU A 312 12.84 11.71 -13.37
N GLU A 313 14.15 11.52 -13.17
CA GLU A 313 15.18 12.30 -13.87
C GLU A 313 15.32 11.89 -15.35
N ASN A 314 15.00 10.66 -15.70
CA ASN A 314 15.10 10.15 -17.09
C ASN A 314 13.83 10.42 -17.92
N ASP A 315 12.68 10.65 -17.29
CA ASP A 315 11.39 10.93 -17.96
C ASP A 315 11.17 12.45 -18.25
N ASN A 316 12.05 13.34 -17.76
CA ASN A 316 12.06 14.79 -18.02
C ASN A 316 13.11 15.16 -19.07
#